data_044c1efcf7fb895a423141ea214cdd4c
#
_entry.id   044c1efcf7fb895a423141ea214cdd4c
#
_cell.length_a   1.000
_cell.length_b   1.000
_cell.length_c   1.000
_cell.angle_alpha   90.00
_cell.angle_beta   90.00
_cell.angle_gamma   90.00
#
_symmetry.space_group_name_H-M   'P 1'
#
loop_
_entity.id
_entity.type
_entity.pdbx_description
1 polymer ?
#
loop_
_entity_poly.entity_id
_entity_poly.type
_entity_poly.pdbx_seq_one_letter_code
_entity_poly.pdbx_strand_id
1 'polypeptide(L)'
;MSDAGILGIISLHTTDFLVVITNRKRVAHVLDSTIYLATDFRMLPISSDANPLLLTHPVEKKLLGLVKESLYSGPLYFSYEYDLTSSMQHQIQQSAGAAAGAAVPPMWQRADERFFWNRHLQERFIAHAQAHPGASLDAFIMPVMFGFLEVKLASVNGRSFVLGLVARRSRHRAGTRYFSRGVDADGHVSNSVETEQFVLIDPPSLQQPKDMEDVEGKTRLSFVQTRGSVPVFWAEVNTLRYKPDLLIPDDPRTGAAISRHFAQQVSTYGKTYIVNLVNQSGYEKPVKEAFERAVQYLNNPLVSYTYFDFHHACKGMKFDRAALVFDQLEREGFALDDYFSLDTVAAPRLQLQKSVVRTNCMDCLDRTNVVQSLLARCVLTDQLRRVGVFTPRDRVEDHPKLLHLFRNVWADHADVISKAYSGTGALKTCLLYTSDAADDMQC
;
A
#
# COMPACT_ATOMS: atom_id res chain seq x y z
N MET A 1 20.96 24.80 6.61
CA MET A 1 19.85 23.88 6.38
C MET A 1 20.38 22.50 6.74
N SER A 2 19.80 21.82 7.70
CA SER A 2 20.21 20.45 8.03
C SER A 2 19.51 19.54 7.03
N ASP A 3 20.27 18.78 6.22
CA ASP A 3 19.75 17.77 5.34
C ASP A 3 18.95 16.75 6.14
N ALA A 4 17.78 16.37 5.63
CA ALA A 4 16.83 15.52 6.35
C ALA A 4 17.18 14.03 6.28
N GLY A 5 17.99 13.62 5.30
CA GLY A 5 18.44 12.22 5.18
C GLY A 5 19.07 11.89 3.83
N ILE A 6 19.70 10.73 3.77
CA ILE A 6 20.29 10.21 2.54
C ILE A 6 19.29 9.26 1.88
N LEU A 7 18.87 9.59 0.64
CA LEU A 7 18.04 8.70 -0.16
C LEU A 7 18.86 7.53 -0.74
N GLY A 8 20.12 7.79 -1.07
CA GLY A 8 21.10 6.81 -1.56
C GLY A 8 21.98 7.33 -2.69
N ILE A 9 22.60 6.42 -3.42
CA ILE A 9 23.50 6.73 -4.53
C ILE A 9 22.89 6.20 -5.83
N ILE A 10 22.93 7.04 -6.87
CA ILE A 10 22.57 6.64 -8.24
C ILE A 10 23.75 6.82 -9.17
N SER A 11 24.07 5.77 -9.94
CA SER A 11 25.08 5.81 -11.00
C SER A 11 24.38 6.18 -12.31
N LEU A 12 24.81 7.27 -12.93
CA LEU A 12 24.35 7.68 -14.25
C LEU A 12 25.39 7.33 -15.32
N HIS A 13 25.38 8.02 -16.45
CA HIS A 13 26.25 7.68 -17.56
C HIS A 13 27.73 7.97 -17.29
N THR A 14 28.04 9.06 -16.64
CA THR A 14 29.41 9.52 -16.42
C THR A 14 29.80 9.67 -14.95
N THR A 15 28.82 9.77 -14.05
CA THR A 15 29.09 10.17 -12.67
C THR A 15 28.08 9.50 -11.72
N ASP A 16 28.55 9.17 -10.53
CA ASP A 16 27.72 8.79 -9.39
C ASP A 16 27.19 10.04 -8.67
N PHE A 17 25.95 9.99 -8.24
CA PHE A 17 25.33 11.08 -7.48
C PHE A 17 24.80 10.56 -6.14
N LEU A 18 25.19 11.25 -5.07
CA LEU A 18 24.52 11.13 -3.78
C LEU A 18 23.22 11.92 -3.82
N VAL A 19 22.10 11.26 -3.60
CA VAL A 19 20.78 11.87 -3.52
C VAL A 19 20.44 12.09 -2.06
N VAL A 20 20.21 13.34 -1.67
CA VAL A 20 19.85 13.74 -0.31
C VAL A 20 18.47 14.41 -0.27
N ILE A 21 17.74 14.15 0.80
CA ILE A 21 16.48 14.84 1.10
C ILE A 21 16.84 16.14 1.82
N THR A 22 16.59 17.29 1.18
CA THR A 22 16.96 18.60 1.70
C THR A 22 15.83 19.29 2.44
N ASN A 23 14.59 18.86 2.19
CA ASN A 23 13.43 19.39 2.90
C ASN A 23 12.40 18.31 3.16
N ARG A 24 11.66 18.46 4.28
CA ARG A 24 10.63 17.53 4.72
C ARG A 24 9.46 18.28 5.35
N LYS A 25 8.28 17.70 5.24
CA LYS A 25 7.07 18.15 5.94
C LYS A 25 6.65 17.06 6.92
N ARG A 26 6.40 17.41 8.18
CA ARG A 26 5.72 16.52 9.12
C ARG A 26 4.28 16.33 8.64
N VAL A 27 3.84 15.07 8.51
CA VAL A 27 2.51 14.73 7.96
C VAL A 27 1.67 13.92 8.94
N ALA A 28 2.29 13.19 9.86
CA ALA A 28 1.59 12.39 10.84
C ALA A 28 2.44 12.14 12.09
N HIS A 29 1.78 11.67 13.13
CA HIS A 29 2.37 11.05 14.30
C HIS A 29 1.68 9.69 14.51
N VAL A 30 2.47 8.62 14.66
CA VAL A 30 1.97 7.26 14.84
C VAL A 30 2.73 6.66 16.02
N LEU A 31 1.99 6.31 17.06
CA LEU A 31 2.59 5.93 18.34
C LEU A 31 3.57 7.03 18.80
N ASP A 32 4.80 6.68 19.16
CA ASP A 32 5.81 7.65 19.63
C ASP A 32 6.67 8.23 18.50
N SER A 33 6.25 8.11 17.24
CA SER A 33 7.10 8.40 16.09
C SER A 33 6.49 9.41 15.14
N THR A 34 7.32 10.35 14.67
CA THR A 34 6.93 11.34 13.65
C THR A 34 7.17 10.80 12.24
N ILE A 35 6.18 10.99 11.38
CA ILE A 35 6.24 10.62 9.97
C ILE A 35 6.42 11.88 9.11
N TYR A 36 7.34 11.79 8.18
CA TYR A 36 7.71 12.88 7.27
C TYR A 36 7.42 12.52 5.82
N LEU A 37 7.01 13.54 5.07
CA LEU A 37 6.99 13.55 3.61
C LEU A 37 8.25 14.27 3.13
N ALA A 38 9.04 13.63 2.26
CA ALA A 38 10.14 14.30 1.57
C ALA A 38 9.58 15.31 0.55
N THR A 39 10.02 16.56 0.62
CA THR A 39 9.48 17.64 -0.21
C THR A 39 10.50 18.26 -1.16
N ASP A 40 11.77 18.05 -0.89
CA ASP A 40 12.83 18.54 -1.79
C ASP A 40 14.07 17.65 -1.75
N PHE A 41 14.81 17.62 -2.86
CA PHE A 41 15.95 16.73 -3.07
C PHE A 41 17.12 17.46 -3.70
N ARG A 42 18.35 17.04 -3.36
CA ARG A 42 19.56 17.52 -3.99
C ARG A 42 20.40 16.33 -4.46
N MET A 43 20.96 16.44 -5.65
CA MET A 43 21.86 15.47 -6.23
C MET A 43 23.28 16.05 -6.20
N LEU A 44 24.18 15.40 -5.47
CA LEU A 44 25.56 15.80 -5.27
C LEU A 44 26.47 14.84 -6.02
N PRO A 45 27.31 15.29 -6.98
CA PRO A 45 28.28 14.43 -7.64
C PRO A 45 29.31 13.94 -6.63
N ILE A 46 29.67 12.64 -6.66
CA ILE A 46 30.58 12.02 -5.68
C ILE A 46 32.03 11.97 -6.22
N SER A 47 32.22 12.01 -7.54
CA SER A 47 33.54 11.82 -8.12
C SER A 47 34.50 12.95 -7.74
N SER A 48 35.67 12.60 -7.19
CA SER A 48 36.79 13.53 -6.93
C SER A 48 37.35 14.13 -8.21
N ASP A 49 37.23 13.41 -9.32
CA ASP A 49 37.69 13.80 -10.66
C ASP A 49 36.53 14.29 -11.53
N ALA A 50 35.43 14.77 -10.91
CA ALA A 50 34.30 15.26 -11.65
C ALA A 50 34.74 16.43 -12.56
N ASN A 51 35.24 16.07 -13.74
CA ASN A 51 35.48 17.05 -14.79
C ASN A 51 34.14 17.76 -15.04
N PRO A 52 34.06 19.07 -14.81
CA PRO A 52 32.84 19.83 -15.04
C PRO A 52 32.24 19.62 -16.44
N LEU A 53 33.07 19.25 -17.41
CA LEU A 53 32.66 18.91 -18.76
C LEU A 53 31.81 17.63 -18.83
N LEU A 54 32.04 16.65 -17.95
CA LEU A 54 31.21 15.43 -17.90
C LEU A 54 29.78 15.72 -17.45
N LEU A 55 29.61 16.64 -16.49
CA LEU A 55 28.28 17.08 -16.04
C LEU A 55 27.53 17.87 -17.14
N THR A 56 28.23 18.39 -18.14
CA THR A 56 27.63 19.07 -19.29
C THR A 56 27.26 18.13 -20.43
N HIS A 57 27.64 16.85 -20.36
CA HIS A 57 27.31 15.86 -21.38
C HIS A 57 25.79 15.75 -21.61
N PRO A 58 25.29 15.81 -22.86
CA PRO A 58 23.84 15.85 -23.14
C PRO A 58 23.05 14.67 -22.53
N VAL A 59 23.64 13.46 -22.59
CA VAL A 59 23.03 12.25 -22.02
C VAL A 59 22.93 12.38 -20.50
N GLU A 60 23.99 12.83 -19.84
CA GLU A 60 24.00 13.03 -18.38
C GLU A 60 22.92 14.02 -17.94
N LYS A 61 22.82 15.18 -18.62
CA LYS A 61 21.76 16.16 -18.35
C LYS A 61 20.36 15.60 -18.51
N LYS A 62 20.14 14.78 -19.55
CA LYS A 62 18.85 14.13 -19.80
C LYS A 62 18.53 13.13 -18.68
N LEU A 63 19.48 12.29 -18.29
CA LEU A 63 19.29 11.32 -17.21
C LEU A 63 19.05 12.01 -15.87
N LEU A 64 19.80 13.07 -15.54
CA LEU A 64 19.55 13.90 -14.36
C LEU A 64 18.15 14.49 -14.35
N GLY A 65 17.65 14.94 -15.49
CA GLY A 65 16.28 15.43 -15.64
C GLY A 65 15.26 14.33 -15.30
N LEU A 66 15.40 13.15 -15.88
CA LEU A 66 14.51 12.00 -15.63
C LEU A 66 14.53 11.54 -14.17
N VAL A 67 15.71 11.52 -13.53
CA VAL A 67 15.80 11.20 -12.08
C VAL A 67 15.06 12.24 -11.25
N LYS A 68 15.24 13.53 -11.54
CA LYS A 68 14.51 14.60 -10.85
C LYS A 68 13.00 14.44 -11.01
N GLU A 69 12.50 14.24 -12.23
CA GLU A 69 11.09 13.98 -12.48
C GLU A 69 10.59 12.76 -11.68
N SER A 70 11.37 11.69 -11.62
CA SER A 70 11.04 10.49 -10.85
C SER A 70 10.96 10.76 -9.35
N LEU A 71 11.85 11.57 -8.78
CA LEU A 71 11.84 11.93 -7.35
C LEU A 71 10.58 12.72 -6.95
N TYR A 72 10.01 13.49 -7.88
CA TYR A 72 8.79 14.27 -7.65
C TYR A 72 7.52 13.60 -8.24
N SER A 73 7.62 12.39 -8.78
CA SER A 73 6.48 11.71 -9.42
C SER A 73 5.40 11.21 -8.45
N GLY A 74 5.69 11.21 -7.15
CA GLY A 74 4.76 10.81 -6.12
C GLY A 74 5.34 10.96 -4.72
N PRO A 75 4.51 10.77 -3.69
CA PRO A 75 4.93 11.03 -2.31
C PRO A 75 5.88 9.95 -1.79
N LEU A 76 6.97 10.42 -1.20
CA LEU A 76 7.98 9.62 -0.52
C LEU A 76 7.91 9.89 0.98
N TYR A 77 7.54 8.89 1.77
CA TYR A 77 7.40 8.99 3.22
C TYR A 77 8.54 8.26 3.93
N PHE A 78 8.96 8.80 5.07
CA PHE A 78 9.95 8.19 5.93
C PHE A 78 9.75 8.57 7.41
N SER A 79 10.36 7.80 8.28
CA SER A 79 10.51 8.12 9.70
C SER A 79 11.89 7.68 10.16
N TYR A 80 12.40 8.29 11.22
CA TYR A 80 13.69 7.89 11.79
C TYR A 80 13.58 6.73 12.76
N GLU A 81 12.36 6.46 13.25
CA GLU A 81 12.10 5.52 14.34
C GLU A 81 11.06 4.46 13.98
N TYR A 82 10.12 4.78 13.09
CA TYR A 82 9.02 3.91 12.70
C TYR A 82 9.25 3.30 11.31
N ASP A 83 9.20 1.97 11.20
CA ASP A 83 9.28 1.28 9.92
C ASP A 83 7.96 1.38 9.14
N LEU A 84 7.91 2.33 8.20
CA LEU A 84 6.74 2.51 7.33
C LEU A 84 6.58 1.41 6.28
N THR A 85 7.61 0.60 6.04
CA THR A 85 7.58 -0.45 5.04
C THR A 85 6.83 -1.69 5.53
N SER A 86 6.70 -1.85 6.83
CA SER A 86 6.08 -3.01 7.47
C SER A 86 4.73 -2.67 8.10
N SER A 87 3.76 -3.61 8.03
CA SER A 87 2.49 -3.48 8.75
C SER A 87 2.68 -3.53 10.28
N MET A 88 1.72 -3.01 11.04
CA MET A 88 1.77 -3.09 12.52
C MET A 88 1.92 -4.52 13.01
N GLN A 89 1.19 -5.45 12.42
CA GLN A 89 1.33 -6.87 12.75
C GLN A 89 2.74 -7.38 12.53
N HIS A 90 3.32 -7.08 11.37
CA HIS A 90 4.67 -7.55 11.03
C HIS A 90 5.73 -7.00 11.98
N GLN A 91 5.65 -5.72 12.35
CA GLN A 91 6.55 -5.09 13.31
C GLN A 91 6.47 -5.75 14.71
N ILE A 92 5.26 -6.08 15.17
CA ILE A 92 5.07 -6.77 16.45
C ILE A 92 5.62 -8.21 16.41
N GLN A 93 5.39 -8.94 15.31
CA GLN A 93 5.93 -10.29 15.13
C GLN A 93 7.46 -10.30 15.11
N GLN A 94 8.09 -9.35 14.41
CA GLN A 94 9.55 -9.18 14.42
C GLN A 94 10.09 -8.88 15.82
N SER A 95 9.41 -8.01 16.57
CA SER A 95 9.81 -7.66 17.94
C SER A 95 9.66 -8.84 18.90
N ALA A 96 8.60 -9.64 18.75
CA ALA A 96 8.36 -10.82 19.59
C ALA A 96 9.32 -11.98 19.27
N GLY A 97 9.83 -12.07 18.04
CA GLY A 97 10.81 -13.09 17.62
C GLY A 97 12.25 -12.78 18.04
N ALA A 98 12.53 -11.56 18.51
CA ALA A 98 13.85 -11.22 19.02
C ALA A 98 14.09 -11.90 20.39
N ALA A 99 15.23 -12.54 20.56
CA ALA A 99 15.60 -13.13 21.83
C ALA A 99 15.64 -12.05 22.93
N ALA A 100 15.15 -12.38 24.13
CA ALA A 100 15.14 -11.44 25.26
C ALA A 100 16.57 -10.95 25.54
N GLY A 101 16.77 -9.62 25.43
CA GLY A 101 18.10 -8.99 25.63
C GLY A 101 18.95 -8.88 24.34
N ALA A 102 18.51 -9.37 23.19
CA ALA A 102 19.19 -9.11 21.91
C ALA A 102 19.00 -7.65 21.49
N ALA A 103 20.06 -7.04 20.95
CA ALA A 103 19.97 -5.70 20.36
C ALA A 103 18.96 -5.70 19.19
N VAL A 104 18.08 -4.71 19.18
CA VAL A 104 17.13 -4.55 18.07
C VAL A 104 17.93 -4.26 16.79
N PRO A 105 17.76 -5.06 15.71
CA PRO A 105 18.45 -4.80 14.45
C PRO A 105 18.11 -3.43 13.91
N PRO A 106 19.01 -2.77 13.17
CA PRO A 106 18.72 -1.51 12.48
C PRO A 106 17.45 -1.59 11.62
N MET A 107 16.76 -0.47 11.47
CA MET A 107 15.47 -0.43 10.76
C MET A 107 15.57 -1.01 9.35
N TRP A 108 16.65 -0.72 8.62
CA TRP A 108 16.84 -1.20 7.25
C TRP A 108 16.93 -2.74 7.12
N GLN A 109 17.38 -3.43 8.18
CA GLN A 109 17.43 -4.91 8.22
C GLN A 109 16.05 -5.52 8.49
N ARG A 110 15.16 -4.78 9.12
CA ARG A 110 13.79 -5.19 9.43
C ARG A 110 12.78 -4.78 8.38
N ALA A 111 13.15 -3.80 7.55
CA ALA A 111 12.29 -3.22 6.52
C ALA A 111 11.80 -4.29 5.53
N ASP A 112 10.52 -4.21 5.16
CA ASP A 112 9.96 -5.07 4.11
C ASP A 112 10.57 -4.68 2.76
N GLU A 113 11.32 -5.59 2.17
CA GLU A 113 12.06 -5.36 0.94
C GLU A 113 11.16 -4.94 -0.22
N ARG A 114 9.92 -5.39 -0.24
CA ARG A 114 8.92 -5.05 -1.27
C ARG A 114 8.62 -3.56 -1.29
N PHE A 115 8.62 -2.92 -0.13
CA PHE A 115 8.18 -1.53 0.09
C PHE A 115 9.32 -0.58 0.48
N PHE A 116 10.55 -1.09 0.59
CA PHE A 116 11.75 -0.29 0.75
C PHE A 116 12.11 0.34 -0.61
N TRP A 117 11.40 1.44 -0.95
CA TRP A 117 11.43 2.04 -2.28
C TRP A 117 12.81 2.42 -2.78
N ASN A 118 13.63 3.01 -1.93
CA ASN A 118 14.99 3.41 -2.24
C ASN A 118 16.05 2.30 -2.01
N ARG A 119 15.64 1.04 -1.84
CA ARG A 119 16.53 -0.09 -1.57
C ARG A 119 17.71 -0.20 -2.56
N HIS A 120 17.42 0.00 -3.86
CA HIS A 120 18.46 -0.03 -4.89
C HIS A 120 19.48 1.13 -4.73
N LEU A 121 19.00 2.33 -4.41
CA LEU A 121 19.88 3.48 -4.18
C LEU A 121 20.74 3.32 -2.91
N GLN A 122 20.26 2.55 -1.94
CA GLN A 122 20.95 2.25 -0.69
C GLN A 122 21.90 1.04 -0.75
N GLU A 123 21.94 0.32 -1.87
CA GLU A 123 22.64 -0.96 -1.99
C GLU A 123 24.15 -0.86 -1.62
N ARG A 124 24.80 0.22 -2.03
CA ARG A 124 26.24 0.45 -1.71
C ARG A 124 26.46 0.66 -0.23
N PHE A 125 25.58 1.39 0.47
CA PHE A 125 25.66 1.58 1.91
C PHE A 125 25.39 0.26 2.66
N ILE A 126 24.39 -0.49 2.21
CA ILE A 126 24.03 -1.78 2.80
C ILE A 126 25.16 -2.80 2.63
N ALA A 127 25.73 -2.91 1.42
CA ALA A 127 26.86 -3.79 1.18
C ALA A 127 28.07 -3.43 2.06
N HIS A 128 28.34 -2.12 2.24
CA HIS A 128 29.41 -1.68 3.13
C HIS A 128 29.14 -2.02 4.59
N ALA A 129 27.92 -1.75 5.08
CA ALA A 129 27.52 -2.06 6.46
C ALA A 129 27.60 -3.56 6.77
N GLN A 130 27.22 -4.41 5.80
CA GLN A 130 27.32 -5.87 5.93
C GLN A 130 28.79 -6.36 5.94
N ALA A 131 29.66 -5.74 5.13
CA ALA A 131 31.07 -6.12 5.05
C ALA A 131 31.89 -5.62 6.25
N HIS A 132 31.45 -4.56 6.93
CA HIS A 132 32.19 -3.88 8.00
C HIS A 132 31.29 -3.64 9.24
N PRO A 133 30.91 -4.67 10.00
CA PRO A 133 30.00 -4.53 11.14
C PRO A 133 30.50 -3.58 12.23
N GLY A 134 31.83 -3.34 12.31
CA GLY A 134 32.46 -2.43 13.28
C GLY A 134 32.50 -0.96 12.83
N ALA A 135 32.24 -0.68 11.54
CA ALA A 135 32.16 0.68 10.97
C ALA A 135 30.76 0.95 10.48
N SER A 136 29.79 0.97 11.41
CA SER A 136 28.37 0.99 11.08
C SER A 136 27.97 2.23 10.31
N LEU A 137 27.42 2.03 9.10
CA LEU A 137 26.71 3.05 8.32
C LEU A 137 25.19 3.00 8.53
N ASP A 138 24.72 2.26 9.51
CA ASP A 138 23.27 2.02 9.75
C ASP A 138 22.48 3.31 9.89
N ALA A 139 23.06 4.34 10.49
CA ALA A 139 22.42 5.65 10.65
C ALA A 139 22.18 6.39 9.32
N PHE A 140 22.87 5.98 8.24
CA PHE A 140 22.72 6.58 6.90
C PHE A 140 21.79 5.77 6.00
N ILE A 141 21.37 4.57 6.43
CA ILE A 141 20.49 3.70 5.66
C ILE A 141 19.06 3.87 6.18
N MET A 142 18.31 4.71 5.48
CA MET A 142 16.95 5.06 5.85
C MET A 142 15.96 4.51 4.82
N PRO A 143 15.11 3.54 5.20
CA PRO A 143 14.03 3.07 4.35
C PRO A 143 13.02 4.17 4.05
N VAL A 144 12.69 4.34 2.78
CA VAL A 144 11.67 5.27 2.30
C VAL A 144 10.56 4.49 1.64
N MET A 145 9.32 4.81 1.98
CA MET A 145 8.11 4.22 1.41
C MET A 145 7.54 5.14 0.33
N PHE A 146 7.20 4.58 -0.82
CA PHE A 146 6.41 5.25 -1.84
C PHE A 146 4.95 4.78 -1.75
N GLY A 147 3.99 5.72 -1.71
CA GLY A 147 2.58 5.35 -1.66
C GLY A 147 1.69 6.42 -1.06
N PHE A 148 0.83 6.06 -0.12
CA PHE A 148 -0.10 6.98 0.54
C PHE A 148 -0.01 6.82 2.05
N LEU A 149 -0.13 7.93 2.77
CA LEU A 149 -0.28 7.94 4.22
C LEU A 149 -1.15 9.11 4.63
N GLU A 150 -2.21 8.81 5.35
CA GLU A 150 -3.03 9.81 6.02
C GLU A 150 -3.47 9.30 7.38
N VAL A 151 -3.37 10.16 8.40
CA VAL A 151 -3.71 9.87 9.79
C VAL A 151 -4.58 10.99 10.32
N LYS A 152 -5.70 10.67 10.92
CA LYS A 152 -6.69 11.64 11.42
C LYS A 152 -7.16 11.28 12.82
N LEU A 153 -7.32 12.29 13.65
CA LEU A 153 -8.05 12.16 14.91
C LEU A 153 -9.55 12.19 14.60
N ALA A 154 -10.27 11.19 15.06
CA ALA A 154 -11.73 11.09 14.98
C ALA A 154 -12.33 10.99 16.36
N SER A 155 -13.60 11.39 16.50
CA SER A 155 -14.35 11.26 17.75
C SER A 155 -15.78 10.85 17.47
N VAL A 156 -16.25 9.80 18.17
CA VAL A 156 -17.60 9.28 18.09
C VAL A 156 -18.05 8.86 19.47
N ASN A 157 -19.31 9.15 19.83
CA ASN A 157 -19.90 8.80 21.13
C ASN A 157 -19.06 9.27 22.33
N GLY A 158 -18.42 10.45 22.20
CA GLY A 158 -17.56 11.02 23.25
C GLY A 158 -16.19 10.33 23.40
N ARG A 159 -15.81 9.42 22.51
CA ARG A 159 -14.51 8.74 22.49
C ARG A 159 -13.71 9.13 21.26
N SER A 160 -12.49 9.57 21.49
CA SER A 160 -11.53 9.91 20.42
C SER A 160 -10.62 8.73 20.13
N PHE A 161 -10.25 8.61 18.86
CA PHE A 161 -9.32 7.61 18.35
C PHE A 161 -8.60 8.13 17.10
N VAL A 162 -7.44 7.59 16.81
CA VAL A 162 -6.72 7.85 15.56
C VAL A 162 -7.18 6.84 14.52
N LEU A 163 -7.60 7.32 13.35
CA LEU A 163 -7.83 6.52 12.15
C LEU A 163 -6.71 6.82 11.15
N GLY A 164 -6.00 5.78 10.71
CA GLY A 164 -4.94 5.90 9.71
C GLY A 164 -5.16 4.96 8.54
N LEU A 165 -4.68 5.40 7.37
CA LEU A 165 -4.61 4.61 6.15
C LEU A 165 -3.22 4.76 5.55
N VAL A 166 -2.53 3.64 5.38
CA VAL A 166 -1.22 3.54 4.74
C VAL A 166 -1.34 2.64 3.52
N ALA A 167 -0.83 3.09 2.39
CA ALA A 167 -0.73 2.25 1.21
C ALA A 167 0.73 2.22 0.74
N ARG A 168 1.31 1.03 0.71
CA ARG A 168 2.70 0.76 0.35
C ARG A 168 2.76 0.21 -1.06
N ARG A 169 3.34 0.95 -1.98
CA ARG A 169 3.52 0.50 -3.36
C ARG A 169 4.81 -0.31 -3.46
N SER A 170 4.71 -1.49 -4.05
CA SER A 170 5.88 -2.34 -4.29
C SER A 170 6.87 -1.67 -5.26
N ARG A 171 8.17 -1.77 -4.95
CA ARG A 171 9.26 -1.35 -5.83
C ARG A 171 9.43 -2.26 -7.06
N HIS A 172 8.95 -3.51 -6.96
CA HIS A 172 8.98 -4.45 -8.05
C HIS A 172 7.90 -4.10 -9.09
N ARG A 173 8.24 -4.14 -10.37
CA ARG A 173 7.36 -3.79 -11.50
C ARG A 173 6.64 -2.45 -11.31
N ALA A 174 7.34 -1.46 -10.79
CA ALA A 174 6.80 -0.14 -10.40
C ALA A 174 6.45 0.80 -11.58
N GLY A 175 6.51 0.34 -12.81
CA GLY A 175 6.19 1.11 -14.01
C GLY A 175 4.72 1.57 -14.07
N THR A 176 4.42 2.47 -15.00
CA THR A 176 3.06 2.91 -15.28
C THR A 176 2.29 1.90 -16.13
N ARG A 177 0.96 2.02 -16.18
CA ARG A 177 0.06 1.08 -16.90
C ARG A 177 0.41 0.88 -18.38
N TYR A 178 1.05 1.86 -19.01
CA TYR A 178 1.43 1.81 -20.40
C TYR A 178 2.62 0.88 -20.70
N PHE A 179 3.44 0.60 -19.68
CA PHE A 179 4.68 -0.17 -19.80
C PHE A 179 4.75 -1.37 -18.86
N SER A 180 3.85 -1.45 -17.89
CA SER A 180 3.89 -2.51 -16.88
C SER A 180 2.50 -3.07 -16.62
N ARG A 181 2.26 -4.30 -17.08
CA ARG A 181 1.05 -5.10 -16.87
C ARG A 181 1.44 -6.51 -16.43
N GLY A 182 0.49 -7.22 -15.84
CA GLY A 182 0.67 -8.64 -15.53
C GLY A 182 1.76 -8.92 -14.51
N VAL A 183 2.34 -10.10 -14.65
CA VAL A 183 3.36 -10.69 -13.76
C VAL A 183 4.70 -10.82 -14.48
N ASP A 184 5.81 -10.86 -13.72
CA ASP A 184 7.12 -11.28 -14.21
C ASP A 184 7.42 -12.75 -13.84
N ALA A 185 8.61 -13.23 -14.23
CA ALA A 185 9.02 -14.60 -13.97
C ALA A 185 9.19 -14.90 -12.47
N ASP A 186 9.43 -13.89 -11.64
CA ASP A 186 9.63 -14.02 -10.20
C ASP A 186 8.32 -13.95 -9.40
N GLY A 187 7.19 -13.71 -10.07
CA GLY A 187 5.87 -13.63 -9.46
C GLY A 187 5.48 -12.22 -9.01
N HIS A 188 6.28 -11.20 -9.32
CA HIS A 188 5.90 -9.82 -9.01
C HIS A 188 4.88 -9.31 -10.01
N VAL A 189 3.83 -8.65 -9.52
CA VAL A 189 2.79 -8.09 -10.36
C VAL A 189 2.88 -6.57 -10.44
N SER A 190 2.45 -6.01 -11.56
CA SER A 190 2.36 -4.56 -11.73
C SER A 190 1.32 -3.96 -10.80
N ASN A 191 1.52 -2.71 -10.41
CA ASN A 191 0.63 -1.97 -9.50
C ASN A 191 0.31 -2.76 -8.21
N SER A 192 1.31 -3.46 -7.67
CA SER A 192 1.18 -4.17 -6.39
C SER A 192 1.21 -3.15 -5.25
N VAL A 193 0.14 -3.14 -4.44
CA VAL A 193 0.00 -2.24 -3.29
C VAL A 193 -0.57 -3.02 -2.12
N GLU A 194 0.07 -2.88 -0.96
CA GLU A 194 -0.46 -3.26 0.33
C GLU A 194 -1.15 -2.06 0.95
N THR A 195 -2.40 -2.18 1.36
CA THR A 195 -3.17 -1.12 2.02
C THR A 195 -3.53 -1.56 3.42
N GLU A 196 -3.09 -0.81 4.42
CA GLU A 196 -3.33 -1.04 5.85
C GLU A 196 -4.17 0.10 6.41
N GLN A 197 -5.37 -0.21 6.89
CA GLN A 197 -6.18 0.68 7.70
C GLN A 197 -5.96 0.35 9.18
N PHE A 198 -5.71 1.35 10.02
CA PHE A 198 -5.50 1.11 11.44
C PHE A 198 -6.28 2.07 12.34
N VAL A 199 -6.56 1.62 13.54
CA VAL A 199 -7.15 2.39 14.64
C VAL A 199 -6.23 2.32 15.83
N LEU A 200 -5.90 3.49 16.42
CA LEU A 200 -5.22 3.61 17.70
C LEU A 200 -6.18 4.26 18.69
N ILE A 201 -6.34 3.65 19.85
CA ILE A 201 -7.25 4.16 20.87
C ILE A 201 -6.72 3.84 22.27
N ASP A 202 -6.99 4.77 23.19
CA ASP A 202 -6.69 4.63 24.60
C ASP A 202 -7.94 4.27 25.42
N PRO A 203 -7.79 3.66 26.61
CA PRO A 203 -8.93 3.34 27.46
C PRO A 203 -9.65 4.60 27.93
N PRO A 204 -10.96 4.51 28.24
CA PRO A 204 -11.74 5.65 28.70
C PRO A 204 -11.22 6.30 29.99
N SER A 205 -10.39 5.60 30.75
CA SER A 205 -9.77 6.10 31.98
C SER A 205 -8.69 7.15 31.74
N LEU A 206 -8.15 7.24 30.51
CA LEU A 206 -7.18 8.26 30.16
C LEU A 206 -7.89 9.56 29.72
N GLN A 207 -7.17 10.68 29.83
CA GLN A 207 -7.66 11.95 29.35
C GLN A 207 -7.95 11.87 27.84
N GLN A 208 -9.07 12.48 27.42
CA GLN A 208 -9.40 12.51 25.99
C GLN A 208 -8.34 13.28 25.20
N PRO A 209 -7.76 12.69 24.16
CA PRO A 209 -6.71 13.31 23.37
C PRO A 209 -7.28 14.55 22.62
N LYS A 210 -6.48 15.61 22.57
CA LYS A 210 -6.76 16.81 21.77
C LYS A 210 -6.09 16.78 20.41
N ASP A 211 -5.00 16.04 20.31
CA ASP A 211 -4.22 15.86 19.08
C ASP A 211 -3.82 14.38 18.91
N MET A 212 -3.33 14.02 17.75
CA MET A 212 -2.83 12.67 17.45
C MET A 212 -1.67 12.27 18.37
N GLU A 213 -0.86 13.22 18.81
CA GLU A 213 0.30 13.04 19.68
C GLU A 213 -0.10 12.64 21.11
N ASP A 214 -1.32 12.98 21.51
CA ASP A 214 -1.85 12.63 22.82
C ASP A 214 -2.33 11.16 22.89
N VAL A 215 -2.42 10.45 21.77
CA VAL A 215 -2.90 9.07 21.70
C VAL A 215 -1.73 8.10 21.89
N GLU A 216 -1.64 7.46 23.05
CA GLU A 216 -0.61 6.47 23.35
C GLU A 216 -0.79 5.15 22.55
N GLY A 217 -2.01 4.89 22.06
CA GLY A 217 -2.33 3.68 21.31
C GLY A 217 -2.20 2.41 22.13
N LYS A 218 -2.77 2.41 23.33
CA LYS A 218 -2.82 1.21 24.22
C LYS A 218 -3.55 0.05 23.57
N THR A 219 -4.56 0.35 22.75
CA THR A 219 -5.21 -0.65 21.88
C THR A 219 -4.95 -0.27 20.43
N ARG A 220 -4.44 -1.23 19.68
CA ARG A 220 -4.06 -1.10 18.27
C ARG A 220 -4.82 -2.11 17.46
N LEU A 221 -5.50 -1.67 16.43
CA LEU A 221 -6.24 -2.51 15.50
C LEU A 221 -5.75 -2.19 14.09
N SER A 222 -5.48 -3.19 13.28
CA SER A 222 -5.10 -2.95 11.88
C SER A 222 -5.66 -4.02 10.95
N PHE A 223 -6.01 -3.62 9.74
CA PHE A 223 -6.54 -4.48 8.71
C PHE A 223 -5.80 -4.25 7.39
N VAL A 224 -5.18 -5.31 6.88
CA VAL A 224 -4.37 -5.30 5.66
C VAL A 224 -5.16 -5.92 4.51
N GLN A 225 -5.12 -5.26 3.36
CA GLN A 225 -5.62 -5.73 2.07
C GLN A 225 -4.53 -5.56 1.01
N THR A 226 -4.56 -6.35 -0.05
CA THR A 226 -3.63 -6.20 -1.17
C THR A 226 -4.35 -5.99 -2.49
N ARG A 227 -3.68 -5.29 -3.42
CA ARG A 227 -4.10 -5.17 -4.83
C ARG A 227 -2.91 -5.37 -5.75
N GLY A 228 -3.18 -5.71 -7.00
CA GLY A 228 -2.15 -5.84 -8.01
C GLY A 228 -2.74 -6.39 -9.30
N SER A 229 -2.02 -6.22 -10.39
CA SER A 229 -2.42 -6.72 -11.72
C SER A 229 -2.75 -8.21 -11.70
N VAL A 230 -3.54 -8.64 -12.65
CA VAL A 230 -3.81 -10.08 -12.87
C VAL A 230 -2.47 -10.81 -13.07
N PRO A 231 -2.17 -11.86 -12.27
CA PRO A 231 -0.85 -12.49 -12.22
C PRO A 231 -0.64 -13.54 -13.34
N VAL A 232 -0.87 -13.10 -14.58
CA VAL A 232 -0.51 -13.83 -15.81
C VAL A 232 0.38 -12.93 -16.67
N PHE A 233 1.10 -13.50 -17.63
CA PHE A 233 1.82 -12.70 -18.61
C PHE A 233 0.81 -12.06 -19.56
N TRP A 234 0.73 -10.73 -19.53
CA TRP A 234 -0.09 -9.97 -20.45
C TRP A 234 0.42 -8.53 -20.57
N ALA A 235 0.13 -7.89 -21.69
CA ALA A 235 0.47 -6.51 -21.97
C ALA A 235 -0.58 -5.84 -22.84
N GLU A 236 -0.61 -4.52 -22.85
CA GLU A 236 -1.30 -3.71 -23.83
C GLU A 236 -0.27 -3.18 -24.82
N VAL A 237 -0.56 -3.34 -26.13
CA VAL A 237 0.27 -2.79 -27.17
C VAL A 237 -0.04 -1.29 -27.31
N ASN A 238 0.89 -0.45 -26.87
CA ASN A 238 0.68 0.99 -26.84
C ASN A 238 0.65 1.59 -28.27
N THR A 239 -0.55 1.69 -28.82
CA THR A 239 -0.82 2.24 -30.18
C THR A 239 -1.53 3.58 -30.12
N LEU A 240 -1.65 4.22 -28.95
CA LEU A 240 -2.44 5.44 -28.71
C LEU A 240 -3.95 5.29 -29.04
N ARG A 241 -4.44 4.07 -29.24
CA ARG A 241 -5.87 3.78 -29.41
C ARG A 241 -6.56 3.75 -28.04
N TYR A 242 -7.83 4.11 -28.03
CA TYR A 242 -8.65 4.07 -26.81
C TYR A 242 -8.72 2.67 -26.16
N LYS A 243 -8.74 1.63 -26.98
CA LYS A 243 -8.62 0.21 -26.57
C LYS A 243 -7.43 -0.38 -27.32
N PRO A 244 -6.24 -0.37 -26.73
CA PRO A 244 -5.06 -0.97 -27.36
C PRO A 244 -5.21 -2.49 -27.46
N ASP A 245 -4.51 -3.11 -28.42
CA ASP A 245 -4.56 -4.55 -28.58
C ASP A 245 -3.96 -5.25 -27.36
N LEU A 246 -4.61 -6.32 -26.89
CA LEU A 246 -4.13 -7.14 -25.77
C LEU A 246 -3.20 -8.23 -26.30
N LEU A 247 -2.03 -8.32 -25.69
CA LEU A 247 -1.09 -9.42 -25.88
C LEU A 247 -1.15 -10.32 -24.65
N ILE A 248 -1.63 -11.55 -24.81
CA ILE A 248 -1.72 -12.56 -23.75
C ILE A 248 -1.07 -13.83 -24.32
N PRO A 249 0.26 -13.98 -24.17
CA PRO A 249 0.95 -15.15 -24.71
C PRO A 249 0.54 -16.42 -23.97
N ASP A 250 0.46 -17.52 -24.70
CA ASP A 250 0.39 -18.85 -24.09
C ASP A 250 1.80 -19.26 -23.67
N ASP A 251 2.22 -18.72 -22.52
CA ASP A 251 3.57 -18.89 -21.99
C ASP A 251 3.57 -20.00 -20.92
N PRO A 252 4.32 -21.08 -21.13
CA PRO A 252 4.40 -22.20 -20.17
C PRO A 252 4.94 -21.77 -18.79
N ARG A 253 5.64 -20.65 -18.69
CA ARG A 253 6.11 -20.08 -17.42
C ARG A 253 5.00 -19.47 -16.57
N THR A 254 3.81 -19.22 -17.13
CA THR A 254 2.68 -18.60 -16.42
C THR A 254 2.33 -19.37 -15.15
N GLY A 255 2.28 -20.71 -15.20
CA GLY A 255 2.01 -21.56 -14.05
C GLY A 255 3.03 -21.40 -12.92
N ALA A 256 4.31 -21.29 -13.25
CA ALA A 256 5.38 -21.05 -12.26
C ALA A 256 5.31 -19.62 -11.67
N ALA A 257 5.06 -18.62 -12.49
CA ALA A 257 4.98 -17.23 -12.07
C ALA A 257 3.79 -16.97 -11.13
N ILE A 258 2.59 -17.48 -11.46
CA ILE A 258 1.41 -17.36 -10.60
C ILE A 258 1.59 -18.12 -9.29
N SER A 259 2.23 -19.29 -9.33
CA SER A 259 2.52 -20.06 -8.12
C SER A 259 3.48 -19.32 -7.19
N ARG A 260 4.54 -18.68 -7.72
CA ARG A 260 5.44 -17.83 -6.92
C ARG A 260 4.70 -16.65 -6.31
N HIS A 261 3.84 -15.99 -7.11
CA HIS A 261 3.05 -14.86 -6.62
C HIS A 261 2.19 -15.25 -5.41
N PHE A 262 1.41 -16.33 -5.52
CA PHE A 262 0.54 -16.73 -4.42
C PHE A 262 1.29 -17.43 -3.28
N ALA A 263 2.42 -18.07 -3.54
CA ALA A 263 3.30 -18.55 -2.47
C ALA A 263 3.80 -17.37 -1.60
N GLN A 264 4.20 -16.26 -2.21
CA GLN A 264 4.56 -15.04 -1.48
C GLN A 264 3.37 -14.46 -0.70
N GLN A 265 2.17 -14.37 -1.32
CA GLN A 265 0.97 -13.87 -0.61
C GLN A 265 0.65 -14.73 0.61
N VAL A 266 0.63 -16.05 0.44
CA VAL A 266 0.33 -17.00 1.52
C VAL A 266 1.39 -16.98 2.62
N SER A 267 2.67 -16.92 2.27
CA SER A 267 3.75 -16.87 3.26
C SER A 267 3.72 -15.59 4.10
N THR A 268 3.26 -14.48 3.51
CA THR A 268 3.24 -13.17 4.19
C THR A 268 1.94 -12.96 4.99
N TYR A 269 0.80 -13.33 4.41
CA TYR A 269 -0.52 -12.94 4.94
C TYR A 269 -1.40 -14.13 5.35
N GLY A 270 -0.97 -15.35 5.09
CA GLY A 270 -1.79 -16.54 5.31
C GLY A 270 -2.81 -16.79 4.18
N LYS A 271 -4.03 -17.24 4.52
CA LYS A 271 -5.06 -17.54 3.52
C LYS A 271 -5.34 -16.33 2.64
N THR A 272 -5.33 -16.51 1.32
CA THR A 272 -5.52 -15.43 0.35
C THR A 272 -6.85 -15.60 -0.38
N TYR A 273 -7.73 -14.63 -0.22
CA TYR A 273 -9.01 -14.54 -0.93
C TYR A 273 -8.85 -13.62 -2.14
N ILE A 274 -8.89 -14.19 -3.33
CA ILE A 274 -8.83 -13.43 -4.57
C ILE A 274 -10.23 -12.90 -4.89
N VAL A 275 -10.33 -11.59 -5.11
CA VAL A 275 -11.53 -10.94 -5.66
C VAL A 275 -11.21 -10.40 -7.03
N ASN A 276 -11.67 -11.09 -8.08
CA ASN A 276 -11.46 -10.68 -9.46
C ASN A 276 -12.63 -9.83 -9.97
N LEU A 277 -12.36 -8.57 -10.32
CA LEU A 277 -13.30 -7.57 -10.81
C LEU A 277 -13.14 -7.28 -12.32
N VAL A 278 -12.38 -8.10 -13.05
CA VAL A 278 -12.18 -7.95 -14.50
C VAL A 278 -13.49 -8.31 -15.20
N ASN A 279 -13.93 -7.49 -16.16
CA ASN A 279 -15.20 -7.73 -16.85
C ASN A 279 -15.19 -9.06 -17.63
N GLN A 280 -16.30 -9.79 -17.56
CA GLN A 280 -16.48 -11.10 -18.22
C GLN A 280 -16.84 -10.99 -19.70
N SER A 281 -17.04 -9.78 -20.21
CA SER A 281 -17.42 -9.53 -21.58
C SER A 281 -16.59 -8.40 -22.21
N GLY A 282 -16.55 -8.34 -23.53
CA GLY A 282 -15.87 -7.29 -24.26
C GLY A 282 -14.35 -7.34 -24.14
N TYR A 283 -13.72 -6.18 -24.09
CA TYR A 283 -12.27 -5.98 -24.15
C TYR A 283 -11.48 -6.74 -23.06
N GLU A 284 -11.98 -6.79 -21.83
CA GLU A 284 -11.27 -7.37 -20.68
C GLU A 284 -11.43 -8.90 -20.58
N LYS A 285 -12.40 -9.50 -21.30
CA LYS A 285 -12.71 -10.93 -21.23
C LYS A 285 -11.48 -11.84 -21.38
N PRO A 286 -10.58 -11.63 -22.37
CA PRO A 286 -9.41 -12.50 -22.53
C PRO A 286 -8.49 -12.55 -21.31
N VAL A 287 -8.32 -11.41 -20.59
CA VAL A 287 -7.51 -11.33 -19.37
C VAL A 287 -8.18 -12.11 -18.24
N LYS A 288 -9.51 -11.99 -18.09
CA LYS A 288 -10.27 -12.76 -17.10
C LYS A 288 -10.12 -14.28 -17.34
N GLU A 289 -10.33 -14.73 -18.57
CA GLU A 289 -10.23 -16.16 -18.93
C GLU A 289 -8.82 -16.71 -18.73
N ALA A 290 -7.78 -15.91 -19.07
CA ALA A 290 -6.40 -16.30 -18.82
C ALA A 290 -6.12 -16.45 -17.32
N PHE A 291 -6.67 -15.57 -16.50
CA PHE A 291 -6.53 -15.67 -15.04
C PHE A 291 -7.24 -16.90 -14.48
N GLU A 292 -8.47 -17.16 -14.90
CA GLU A 292 -9.23 -18.34 -14.44
C GLU A 292 -8.54 -19.66 -14.80
N ARG A 293 -8.02 -19.75 -16.04
CA ARG A 293 -7.19 -20.91 -16.42
C ARG A 293 -5.95 -21.04 -15.53
N ALA A 294 -5.26 -19.92 -15.26
CA ALA A 294 -4.06 -19.95 -14.44
C ALA A 294 -4.33 -20.34 -12.97
N VAL A 295 -5.45 -19.86 -12.40
CA VAL A 295 -5.88 -20.23 -11.04
C VAL A 295 -6.19 -21.73 -10.90
N GLN A 296 -6.73 -22.37 -11.95
CA GLN A 296 -7.00 -23.81 -11.93
C GLN A 296 -5.73 -24.66 -11.75
N TYR A 297 -4.56 -24.13 -12.13
CA TYR A 297 -3.27 -24.80 -11.88
C TYR A 297 -2.72 -24.55 -10.47
N LEU A 298 -3.30 -23.58 -9.73
CA LEU A 298 -2.93 -23.31 -8.35
C LEU A 298 -3.59 -24.34 -7.42
N ASN A 299 -2.98 -25.49 -7.28
CA ASN A 299 -3.43 -26.49 -6.32
C ASN A 299 -3.01 -26.12 -4.88
N ASN A 300 -3.50 -24.96 -4.37
CA ASN A 300 -3.18 -24.46 -3.05
C ASN A 300 -4.47 -24.19 -2.25
N PRO A 301 -4.73 -24.98 -1.19
CA PRO A 301 -5.96 -24.83 -0.38
C PRO A 301 -6.05 -23.51 0.39
N LEU A 302 -4.94 -22.79 0.51
CA LEU A 302 -4.90 -21.46 1.14
C LEU A 302 -5.22 -20.31 0.17
N VAL A 303 -5.59 -20.63 -1.09
CA VAL A 303 -5.97 -19.61 -2.09
C VAL A 303 -7.39 -19.90 -2.55
N SER A 304 -8.32 -19.00 -2.23
CA SER A 304 -9.71 -19.04 -2.72
C SER A 304 -9.91 -18.02 -3.83
N TYR A 305 -10.67 -18.36 -4.86
CA TYR A 305 -10.97 -17.46 -5.98
C TYR A 305 -12.44 -17.13 -6.05
N THR A 306 -12.75 -15.83 -5.98
CA THR A 306 -14.08 -15.28 -6.12
C THR A 306 -14.12 -14.35 -7.35
N TYR A 307 -15.00 -14.65 -8.29
CA TYR A 307 -15.33 -13.70 -9.37
C TYR A 307 -16.53 -12.84 -8.97
N PHE A 308 -16.38 -11.53 -9.11
CA PHE A 308 -17.47 -10.58 -8.87
C PHE A 308 -17.68 -9.67 -10.09
N ASP A 309 -18.82 -9.80 -10.77
CA ASP A 309 -19.19 -8.95 -11.89
C ASP A 309 -19.59 -7.55 -11.40
N PHE A 310 -18.56 -6.74 -11.14
CA PHE A 310 -18.73 -5.38 -10.65
C PHE A 310 -19.58 -4.52 -11.59
N HIS A 311 -19.37 -4.67 -12.91
CA HIS A 311 -20.08 -3.88 -13.90
C HIS A 311 -21.60 -4.16 -13.90
N HIS A 312 -21.96 -5.43 -13.81
CA HIS A 312 -23.36 -5.85 -13.74
C HIS A 312 -23.99 -5.51 -12.39
N ALA A 313 -23.32 -5.85 -11.31
CA ALA A 313 -23.84 -5.61 -9.95
C ALA A 313 -24.04 -4.12 -9.64
N CYS A 314 -23.08 -3.29 -10.05
CA CYS A 314 -23.07 -1.83 -9.77
C CYS A 314 -23.64 -1.00 -10.93
N LYS A 315 -24.42 -1.62 -11.85
CA LYS A 315 -25.07 -0.92 -12.96
C LYS A 315 -25.96 0.19 -12.45
N GLY A 316 -25.89 1.38 -13.08
CA GLY A 316 -26.65 2.55 -12.65
C GLY A 316 -26.10 3.16 -11.36
N MET A 317 -24.80 3.07 -11.14
CA MET A 317 -24.06 3.67 -10.01
C MET A 317 -24.48 3.15 -8.62
N LYS A 318 -25.08 1.96 -8.55
CA LYS A 318 -25.47 1.29 -7.29
C LYS A 318 -24.27 0.62 -6.63
N PHE A 319 -23.30 1.43 -6.16
CA PHE A 319 -22.05 0.93 -5.59
C PHE A 319 -22.21 0.23 -4.23
N ASP A 320 -23.31 0.50 -3.52
CA ASP A 320 -23.75 -0.25 -2.35
C ASP A 320 -23.84 -1.77 -2.63
N ARG A 321 -24.21 -2.14 -3.85
CA ARG A 321 -24.24 -3.55 -4.29
C ARG A 321 -22.87 -4.22 -4.39
N ALA A 322 -21.79 -3.47 -4.39
CA ALA A 322 -20.47 -4.08 -4.26
C ALA A 322 -20.29 -4.81 -2.91
N ALA A 323 -21.13 -4.49 -1.91
CA ALA A 323 -21.19 -5.24 -0.66
C ALA A 323 -21.58 -6.72 -0.85
N LEU A 324 -22.24 -7.10 -1.95
CA LEU A 324 -22.56 -8.50 -2.26
C LEU A 324 -21.31 -9.39 -2.42
N VAL A 325 -20.15 -8.78 -2.62
CA VAL A 325 -18.88 -9.51 -2.61
C VAL A 325 -18.59 -10.12 -1.22
N PHE A 326 -19.09 -9.50 -0.14
CA PHE A 326 -18.89 -10.04 1.22
C PHE A 326 -19.62 -11.33 1.44
N ASP A 327 -20.87 -11.46 0.96
CA ASP A 327 -21.63 -12.69 1.05
C ASP A 327 -20.91 -13.84 0.33
N GLN A 328 -20.14 -13.53 -0.71
CA GLN A 328 -19.32 -14.51 -1.42
C GLN A 328 -18.06 -14.87 -0.62
N LEU A 329 -17.36 -13.86 -0.07
CA LEU A 329 -16.17 -14.07 0.74
C LEU A 329 -16.48 -14.85 2.03
N GLU A 330 -17.60 -14.56 2.69
CA GLU A 330 -18.05 -15.29 3.89
C GLU A 330 -18.32 -16.77 3.58
N ARG A 331 -18.93 -17.08 2.43
CA ARG A 331 -19.13 -18.47 1.98
C ARG A 331 -17.82 -19.21 1.74
N GLU A 332 -16.75 -18.49 1.35
CA GLU A 332 -15.39 -19.00 1.21
C GLU A 332 -14.64 -19.09 2.56
N GLY A 333 -15.28 -18.61 3.64
CA GLY A 333 -14.76 -18.66 5.00
C GLY A 333 -13.95 -17.43 5.42
N PHE A 334 -14.12 -16.29 4.75
CA PHE A 334 -13.60 -15.00 5.25
C PHE A 334 -14.42 -14.53 6.44
N ALA A 335 -13.76 -14.05 7.48
CA ALA A 335 -14.39 -13.50 8.68
C ALA A 335 -14.05 -12.01 8.83
N LEU A 336 -15.04 -11.18 9.13
CA LEU A 336 -14.85 -9.73 9.31
C LEU A 336 -14.01 -9.38 10.54
N ASP A 337 -13.92 -10.27 11.51
CA ASP A 337 -13.08 -10.14 12.70
C ASP A 337 -11.63 -10.66 12.51
N ASP A 338 -11.27 -11.09 11.28
CA ASP A 338 -9.90 -11.47 10.94
C ASP A 338 -9.04 -10.24 10.63
N TYR A 339 -8.65 -9.55 11.68
CA TYR A 339 -7.75 -8.40 11.65
C TYR A 339 -6.76 -8.46 12.82
N PHE A 340 -5.67 -7.70 12.72
CA PHE A 340 -4.71 -7.55 13.81
C PHE A 340 -5.32 -6.73 14.96
N SER A 341 -5.14 -7.21 16.18
CA SER A 341 -5.52 -6.49 17.39
C SER A 341 -4.50 -6.73 18.49
N LEU A 342 -3.99 -5.66 19.09
CA LEU A 342 -3.14 -5.67 20.27
C LEU A 342 -3.74 -4.77 21.34
N ASP A 343 -4.04 -5.32 22.51
CA ASP A 343 -4.45 -4.57 23.69
C ASP A 343 -3.38 -4.72 24.78
N THR A 344 -2.85 -3.60 25.27
CA THR A 344 -1.80 -3.56 26.30
C THR A 344 -2.30 -3.03 27.65
N VAL A 345 -3.62 -2.81 27.82
CA VAL A 345 -4.19 -2.12 29.00
C VAL A 345 -4.06 -2.95 30.28
N ALA A 346 -4.44 -4.21 30.25
CA ALA A 346 -4.46 -5.07 31.44
C ALA A 346 -3.51 -6.27 31.30
N ALA A 347 -3.91 -7.26 30.53
CA ALA A 347 -3.06 -8.38 30.14
C ALA A 347 -2.94 -8.33 28.62
N PRO A 348 -1.73 -8.33 28.05
CA PRO A 348 -1.55 -8.22 26.64
C PRO A 348 -2.37 -9.27 25.87
N ARG A 349 -3.30 -8.81 25.05
CA ARG A 349 -4.12 -9.66 24.18
C ARG A 349 -3.72 -9.39 22.75
N LEU A 350 -3.19 -10.41 22.10
CA LEU A 350 -2.75 -10.35 20.71
C LEU A 350 -3.64 -11.24 19.85
N GLN A 351 -4.24 -10.65 18.82
CA GLN A 351 -4.88 -11.36 17.73
C GLN A 351 -4.15 -11.02 16.44
N LEU A 352 -3.82 -12.01 15.64
CA LEU A 352 -3.20 -11.82 14.33
C LEU A 352 -4.25 -11.92 13.24
N GLN A 353 -4.14 -11.10 12.22
CA GLN A 353 -4.82 -11.30 10.94
C GLN A 353 -4.20 -12.52 10.27
N LYS A 354 -5.01 -13.49 9.86
CA LYS A 354 -4.57 -14.78 9.32
C LYS A 354 -4.87 -14.95 7.84
N SER A 355 -5.56 -13.97 7.27
CA SER A 355 -5.90 -13.98 5.85
C SER A 355 -5.84 -12.59 5.24
N VAL A 356 -5.79 -12.53 3.92
CA VAL A 356 -5.82 -11.28 3.16
C VAL A 356 -6.80 -11.35 2.01
N VAL A 357 -7.52 -10.25 1.77
CA VAL A 357 -8.30 -10.07 0.54
C VAL A 357 -7.42 -9.38 -0.50
N ARG A 358 -7.17 -10.08 -1.62
CA ARG A 358 -6.42 -9.58 -2.76
C ARG A 358 -7.37 -9.24 -3.90
N THR A 359 -7.55 -7.96 -4.16
CA THR A 359 -8.47 -7.47 -5.19
C THR A 359 -7.73 -7.08 -6.46
N ASN A 360 -8.26 -7.45 -7.62
CA ASN A 360 -7.77 -6.99 -8.91
C ASN A 360 -8.90 -6.60 -9.85
N CYS A 361 -8.63 -5.65 -10.72
CA CYS A 361 -9.39 -5.39 -11.94
C CYS A 361 -8.38 -5.17 -13.08
N MET A 362 -8.77 -4.57 -14.19
CA MET A 362 -7.84 -4.32 -15.30
C MET A 362 -6.64 -3.46 -14.87
N ASP A 363 -6.91 -2.28 -14.31
CA ASP A 363 -5.88 -1.34 -13.83
C ASP A 363 -5.62 -1.44 -12.32
N CYS A 364 -6.45 -2.15 -11.58
CA CYS A 364 -6.44 -2.21 -10.11
C CYS A 364 -6.53 -0.81 -9.46
N LEU A 365 -7.36 0.06 -10.00
CA LEU A 365 -7.61 1.44 -9.55
C LEU A 365 -9.05 1.59 -9.03
N ASP A 366 -9.96 2.19 -9.80
CA ASP A 366 -11.29 2.60 -9.32
C ASP A 366 -12.15 1.47 -8.75
N ARG A 367 -12.43 0.41 -9.53
CA ARG A 367 -13.25 -0.74 -9.07
C ARG A 367 -12.65 -1.39 -7.83
N THR A 368 -11.34 -1.56 -7.84
CA THR A 368 -10.58 -2.12 -6.72
C THR A 368 -10.70 -1.23 -5.50
N ASN A 369 -10.58 0.11 -5.66
CA ASN A 369 -10.69 1.03 -4.55
C ASN A 369 -12.09 1.02 -3.92
N VAL A 370 -13.15 0.96 -4.72
CA VAL A 370 -14.52 0.84 -4.23
C VAL A 370 -14.69 -0.43 -3.37
N VAL A 371 -14.27 -1.59 -3.86
CA VAL A 371 -14.41 -2.85 -3.11
C VAL A 371 -13.57 -2.83 -1.83
N GLN A 372 -12.32 -2.38 -1.90
CA GLN A 372 -11.45 -2.32 -0.73
C GLN A 372 -11.92 -1.33 0.32
N SER A 373 -12.45 -0.16 -0.08
CA SER A 373 -12.99 0.82 0.87
C SER A 373 -14.26 0.30 1.56
N LEU A 374 -15.13 -0.40 0.85
CA LEU A 374 -16.30 -1.02 1.45
C LEU A 374 -15.92 -2.09 2.48
N LEU A 375 -14.98 -2.98 2.14
CA LEU A 375 -14.49 -4.00 3.07
C LEU A 375 -13.86 -3.34 4.31
N ALA A 376 -12.98 -2.37 4.10
CA ALA A 376 -12.35 -1.63 5.19
C ALA A 376 -13.38 -0.93 6.11
N ARG A 377 -14.50 -0.44 5.57
CA ARG A 377 -15.59 0.17 6.34
C ARG A 377 -16.34 -0.85 7.19
N CYS A 378 -16.62 -2.02 6.65
CA CYS A 378 -17.24 -3.11 7.42
C CYS A 378 -16.33 -3.56 8.57
N VAL A 379 -15.04 -3.75 8.30
CA VAL A 379 -14.05 -4.10 9.32
C VAL A 379 -13.91 -2.98 10.36
N LEU A 380 -13.87 -1.70 9.94
CA LEU A 380 -13.84 -0.56 10.87
C LEU A 380 -15.05 -0.56 11.81
N THR A 381 -16.23 -0.89 11.29
CA THR A 381 -17.45 -1.02 12.12
C THR A 381 -17.26 -2.07 13.21
N ASP A 382 -16.75 -3.24 12.86
CA ASP A 382 -16.47 -4.32 13.82
C ASP A 382 -15.37 -3.92 14.83
N GLN A 383 -14.29 -3.34 14.36
CA GLN A 383 -13.21 -2.81 15.20
C GLN A 383 -13.72 -1.80 16.24
N LEU A 384 -14.54 -0.82 15.83
CA LEU A 384 -15.08 0.19 16.74
C LEU A 384 -16.10 -0.38 17.74
N ARG A 385 -16.87 -1.42 17.35
CA ARG A 385 -17.73 -2.17 18.29
C ARG A 385 -16.89 -2.93 19.31
N ARG A 386 -15.85 -3.61 18.88
CA ARG A 386 -14.95 -4.37 19.76
C ARG A 386 -14.31 -3.51 20.84
N VAL A 387 -13.90 -2.28 20.53
CA VAL A 387 -13.29 -1.36 21.49
C VAL A 387 -14.31 -0.49 22.23
N GLY A 388 -15.61 -0.72 22.03
CA GLY A 388 -16.70 -0.03 22.72
C GLY A 388 -16.88 1.44 22.35
N VAL A 389 -16.41 1.87 21.17
CA VAL A 389 -16.74 3.18 20.58
C VAL A 389 -18.14 3.14 19.99
N PHE A 390 -18.45 2.04 19.33
CA PHE A 390 -19.78 1.75 18.78
C PHE A 390 -20.58 0.84 19.70
N THR A 391 -21.90 1.05 19.75
CA THR A 391 -22.85 0.06 20.26
C THR A 391 -22.95 -1.12 19.27
N PRO A 392 -23.51 -2.28 19.66
CA PRO A 392 -23.67 -3.42 18.74
C PRO A 392 -24.51 -3.11 17.49
N ARG A 393 -25.32 -2.04 17.50
CA ARG A 393 -26.16 -1.63 16.37
C ARG A 393 -25.54 -0.55 15.49
N ASP A 394 -24.58 0.22 16.02
CA ASP A 394 -23.97 1.33 15.29
C ASP A 394 -23.13 0.84 14.11
N ARG A 395 -23.14 1.61 13.05
CA ARG A 395 -22.30 1.46 11.86
C ARG A 395 -21.58 2.77 11.57
N VAL A 396 -20.55 2.74 10.75
CA VAL A 396 -19.85 3.96 10.29
C VAL A 396 -20.82 4.90 9.59
N GLU A 397 -21.80 4.36 8.85
CA GLU A 397 -22.83 5.10 8.13
C GLU A 397 -23.75 5.93 9.05
N ASP A 398 -23.95 5.50 10.28
CA ASP A 398 -24.80 6.18 11.26
C ASP A 398 -24.12 7.43 11.86
N HIS A 399 -22.83 7.64 11.56
CA HIS A 399 -22.02 8.74 12.05
C HIS A 399 -21.51 9.62 10.91
N PRO A 400 -22.26 10.64 10.44
CA PRO A 400 -21.95 11.40 9.22
C PRO A 400 -20.54 12.02 9.20
N LYS A 401 -20.04 12.52 10.34
CA LYS A 401 -18.69 13.10 10.44
C LYS A 401 -17.60 12.05 10.23
N LEU A 402 -17.76 10.87 10.82
CA LEU A 402 -16.80 9.75 10.63
C LEU A 402 -16.89 9.22 9.21
N LEU A 403 -18.09 9.04 8.66
CA LEU A 403 -18.30 8.60 7.29
C LEU A 403 -17.65 9.56 6.29
N HIS A 404 -17.82 10.87 6.47
CA HIS A 404 -17.20 11.89 5.63
C HIS A 404 -15.67 11.82 5.70
N LEU A 405 -15.11 11.75 6.92
CA LEU A 405 -13.68 11.60 7.12
C LEU A 405 -13.15 10.33 6.43
N PHE A 406 -13.80 9.18 6.64
CA PHE A 406 -13.45 7.91 6.02
C PHE A 406 -13.45 7.99 4.49
N ARG A 407 -14.51 8.56 3.90
CA ARG A 407 -14.64 8.73 2.45
C ARG A 407 -13.54 9.60 1.87
N ASN A 408 -13.20 10.72 2.53
CA ASN A 408 -12.13 11.62 2.10
C ASN A 408 -10.78 10.90 2.07
N VAL A 409 -10.43 10.22 3.15
CA VAL A 409 -9.16 9.46 3.24
C VAL A 409 -9.05 8.41 2.13
N TRP A 410 -10.13 7.67 1.85
CA TRP A 410 -10.15 6.68 0.78
C TRP A 410 -10.18 7.29 -0.64
N ALA A 411 -10.75 8.50 -0.80
CA ALA A 411 -10.71 9.24 -2.06
C ALA A 411 -9.30 9.76 -2.36
N ASP A 412 -8.64 10.36 -1.37
CA ASP A 412 -7.26 10.84 -1.50
C ASP A 412 -6.29 9.69 -1.76
N HIS A 413 -6.48 8.55 -1.08
CA HIS A 413 -5.77 7.31 -1.38
C HIS A 413 -5.96 6.86 -2.83
N ALA A 414 -7.21 6.82 -3.34
CA ALA A 414 -7.49 6.43 -4.71
C ALA A 414 -6.75 7.33 -5.71
N ASP A 415 -6.75 8.63 -5.46
CA ASP A 415 -6.13 9.64 -6.32
C ASP A 415 -4.62 9.46 -6.40
N VAL A 416 -3.95 9.27 -5.26
CA VAL A 416 -2.50 9.05 -5.18
C VAL A 416 -2.10 7.75 -5.91
N ILE A 417 -2.80 6.64 -5.65
CA ILE A 417 -2.50 5.37 -6.32
C ILE A 417 -2.76 5.45 -7.83
N SER A 418 -3.82 6.15 -8.24
CA SER A 418 -4.13 6.36 -9.65
C SER A 418 -3.05 7.19 -10.33
N LYS A 419 -2.66 8.34 -9.78
CA LYS A 419 -1.58 9.18 -10.31
C LYS A 419 -0.28 8.40 -10.46
N ALA A 420 0.07 7.58 -9.48
CA ALA A 420 1.30 6.79 -9.50
C ALA A 420 1.33 5.72 -10.61
N TYR A 421 0.19 5.19 -11.04
CA TYR A 421 0.13 4.11 -12.03
C TYR A 421 -0.41 4.54 -13.39
N SER A 422 -1.43 5.41 -13.44
CA SER A 422 -2.02 5.88 -14.70
C SER A 422 -1.53 7.26 -15.15
N GLY A 423 -0.86 8.02 -14.27
CA GLY A 423 -0.47 9.41 -14.52
C GLY A 423 -1.63 10.41 -14.35
N THR A 424 -2.85 9.95 -14.06
CA THR A 424 -4.04 10.78 -13.89
C THR A 424 -4.72 10.48 -12.56
N GLY A 425 -5.48 11.43 -12.04
CA GLY A 425 -6.30 11.22 -10.84
C GLY A 425 -7.34 10.12 -11.02
N ALA A 426 -7.91 9.65 -9.92
CA ALA A 426 -8.96 8.64 -9.93
C ALA A 426 -10.25 9.19 -10.56
N LEU A 427 -10.89 8.41 -11.43
CA LEU A 427 -12.08 8.85 -12.18
C LEU A 427 -13.34 8.90 -11.33
N LYS A 428 -13.36 8.18 -10.20
CA LYS A 428 -14.57 7.96 -9.39
C LYS A 428 -14.40 8.38 -7.93
N THR A 429 -13.55 9.36 -7.66
CA THR A 429 -13.43 9.94 -6.32
C THR A 429 -14.75 10.51 -5.83
N CYS A 430 -15.52 11.17 -6.69
CA CYS A 430 -16.87 11.65 -6.35
C CYS A 430 -17.84 10.52 -5.95
N LEU A 431 -17.63 9.27 -6.38
CA LEU A 431 -18.52 8.16 -6.07
C LEU A 431 -18.34 7.60 -4.66
N LEU A 432 -17.19 7.85 -4.03
CA LEU A 432 -17.01 7.63 -2.60
C LEU A 432 -17.82 8.65 -1.77
N TYR A 433 -18.17 9.79 -2.39
CA TYR A 433 -18.94 10.87 -1.79
C TYR A 433 -20.46 10.71 -1.98
N THR A 434 -20.95 9.99 -3.01
CA THR A 434 -22.33 10.12 -3.51
C THR A 434 -23.25 8.93 -3.22
N SER A 435 -22.99 8.09 -2.22
CA SER A 435 -23.99 7.07 -1.86
C SER A 435 -25.27 7.62 -1.22
N ASP A 436 -25.33 8.92 -0.88
CA ASP A 436 -26.52 9.57 -0.29
C ASP A 436 -27.07 10.73 -1.11
N ALA A 437 -26.45 11.07 -2.26
CA ALA A 437 -26.93 12.13 -3.13
C ALA A 437 -27.71 11.55 -4.32
N ALA A 438 -28.88 10.97 -4.05
CA ALA A 438 -29.88 10.74 -5.10
C ALA A 438 -30.56 12.06 -5.53
N ASP A 439 -30.35 13.17 -4.80
CA ASP A 439 -31.07 14.43 -4.98
C ASP A 439 -30.26 15.60 -5.55
N ASP A 440 -28.93 15.50 -5.70
CA ASP A 440 -28.12 16.60 -6.24
C ASP A 440 -27.26 16.16 -7.46
N MET A 441 -27.92 15.66 -8.51
CA MET A 441 -27.28 15.48 -9.82
C MET A 441 -27.71 16.56 -10.79
N GLN A 442 -27.09 17.73 -10.69
CA GLN A 442 -26.79 18.61 -11.82
C GLN A 442 -25.30 18.92 -11.79
N CYS A 443 -24.51 18.08 -12.49
CA CYS A 443 -23.21 18.40 -13.09
C CYS A 443 -23.00 17.47 -14.27
#